data_199bec4288bef54f736344fd43e18bc7
#
_entry.id   199bec4288bef54f736344fd43e18bc7
#
_cell.length_a   1.000
_cell.length_b   1.000
_cell.length_c   1.000
_cell.angle_alpha   90.00
_cell.angle_beta   90.00
_cell.angle_gamma   90.00
#
_symmetry.space_group_name_H-M   'P 1'
#
loop_
_entity.id
_entity.type
_entity.pdbx_description
1 polymer ?
#
loop_
_entity_poly.entity_id
_entity_poly.type
_entity_poly.pdbx_seq_one_letter_code
_entity_poly.pdbx_strand_id
1 'polypeptide(L)'
;MPMIADGIGVPLENLRLVQNHAGGTFGYKFSPTNEALIGAAVKILERPVSLVFNQFQNITYTGKRSPAFMNIKLAADENGKLLALWGNNYVDHGPYSEFGDLLTMRLSQFTGAGYGINSIRNKSTTVFTNHAWGSAFRAYGSPQSYMGSEIAIDVLAAKMGIDPFDMREMNCYKESEGTTIPTGYPPEVYCEEALFKTARPLYEAAKKRVAEKNAASDGKIKYGIGVSLGVYGCGLDGVDTSNAFAELNPDGTVTMYAAWEDHGQGADMGVLVSSHETLRQAGIRPEQIKLVMNDTKTCPNAGPAGGSRSQVMSGNACRLAAENLVAAMKKEDGTFRTYDEMVAEGLETKYEGNWVTTFCADHPIDQDTAQGDPFATYMYTIFLPEVAVNTETGKVTVEKFTCVADVGTIMNRLLVEGNFYGGLVQGVGLALTEDFEDLNHDTTLKNCGIPYPKDAPDDIELHFNETYRPSGPYGAAGCGEAPLDAPHPAILNAIYNATGARITRVPARPERVLAALKELEK
;
A
#
# COMPACT_ATOMS: atom_id res chain seq x y z
N MET A 1 5.17 11.84 -18.76
CA MET A 1 5.56 12.96 -19.65
C MET A 1 5.23 12.67 -21.13
N PRO A 2 5.74 11.59 -21.81
CA PRO A 2 5.43 11.37 -23.24
C PRO A 2 3.94 11.33 -23.54
N MET A 3 3.15 10.53 -22.81
CA MET A 3 1.68 10.47 -23.02
C MET A 3 0.96 11.83 -22.92
N ILE A 4 1.43 12.72 -22.03
CA ILE A 4 0.85 14.07 -21.89
C ILE A 4 1.23 14.91 -23.12
N ALA A 5 2.49 14.88 -23.54
CA ALA A 5 2.98 15.59 -24.71
C ALA A 5 2.23 15.15 -25.98
N ASP A 6 2.09 13.83 -26.17
CA ASP A 6 1.36 13.23 -27.30
C ASP A 6 -0.13 13.60 -27.27
N GLY A 7 -0.76 13.52 -26.09
CA GLY A 7 -2.17 13.87 -25.91
C GLY A 7 -2.48 15.35 -26.17
N ILE A 8 -1.53 16.25 -25.90
CA ILE A 8 -1.63 17.70 -26.21
C ILE A 8 -1.21 17.98 -27.66
N GLY A 9 -0.38 17.11 -28.25
CA GLY A 9 0.23 17.31 -29.56
C GLY A 9 1.31 18.40 -29.53
N VAL A 10 2.24 18.30 -28.58
CA VAL A 10 3.43 19.16 -28.45
C VAL A 10 4.70 18.32 -28.35
N PRO A 11 5.85 18.81 -28.80
CA PRO A 11 7.13 18.15 -28.56
C PRO A 11 7.41 18.02 -27.05
N LEU A 12 8.01 16.91 -26.64
CA LEU A 12 8.27 16.61 -25.24
C LEU A 12 9.16 17.69 -24.57
N GLU A 13 10.13 18.23 -25.29
CA GLU A 13 11.02 19.30 -24.83
C GLU A 13 10.29 20.62 -24.54
N ASN A 14 9.09 20.81 -25.07
CA ASN A 14 8.24 21.97 -24.79
C ASN A 14 7.30 21.76 -23.60
N LEU A 15 7.34 20.58 -22.97
CA LEU A 15 6.51 20.26 -21.81
C LEU A 15 7.37 20.25 -20.54
N ARG A 16 7.05 21.11 -19.58
CA ARG A 16 7.61 21.12 -18.24
C ARG A 16 6.49 20.94 -17.22
N LEU A 17 6.62 19.96 -16.37
CA LEU A 17 5.76 19.79 -15.20
C LEU A 17 6.52 20.22 -13.95
N VAL A 18 5.86 21.04 -13.14
CA VAL A 18 6.31 21.41 -11.80
C VAL A 18 5.18 21.05 -10.85
N GLN A 19 5.42 20.04 -10.03
CA GLN A 19 4.44 19.62 -9.05
C GLN A 19 4.65 20.41 -7.76
N ASN A 20 3.59 21.01 -7.27
CA ASN A 20 3.49 21.53 -5.91
C ASN A 20 2.80 20.47 -4.99
N HIS A 21 2.41 20.85 -3.79
CA HIS A 21 1.70 19.95 -2.87
C HIS A 21 0.40 19.44 -3.50
N ALA A 22 0.38 18.14 -3.82
CA ALA A 22 -0.71 17.54 -4.60
C ALA A 22 -1.97 17.22 -3.78
N GLY A 23 -1.90 17.27 -2.43
CA GLY A 23 -2.91 16.65 -1.57
C GLY A 23 -2.90 15.14 -1.71
N GLY A 24 -3.78 14.41 -1.05
CA GLY A 24 -3.85 12.96 -1.17
C GLY A 24 -4.12 12.50 -2.60
N THR A 25 -3.49 11.41 -3.01
CA THR A 25 -3.79 10.76 -4.29
C THR A 25 -4.34 9.36 -4.09
N PHE A 26 -3.72 8.60 -3.19
CA PHE A 26 -3.99 7.19 -2.92
C PHE A 26 -3.96 6.29 -4.18
N GLY A 27 -3.31 6.77 -5.25
CA GLY A 27 -3.19 6.11 -6.56
C GLY A 27 -3.93 6.80 -7.70
N TYR A 28 -5.03 7.51 -7.44
CA TYR A 28 -5.82 8.15 -8.48
C TYR A 28 -5.00 9.09 -9.40
N LYS A 29 -4.09 9.89 -8.85
CA LYS A 29 -3.26 10.83 -9.63
C LYS A 29 -2.02 10.17 -10.27
N PHE A 30 -2.03 8.86 -10.39
CA PHE A 30 -0.96 8.10 -11.04
C PHE A 30 -0.97 8.29 -12.56
N SER A 31 -2.15 8.46 -13.14
CA SER A 31 -2.34 8.76 -14.56
C SER A 31 -2.67 10.23 -14.79
N PRO A 32 -2.21 10.80 -15.93
CA PRO A 32 -2.61 12.14 -16.34
C PRO A 32 -4.09 12.14 -16.69
N THR A 33 -4.88 12.93 -15.97
CA THR A 33 -6.33 13.05 -16.17
C THR A 33 -6.74 14.41 -16.69
N ASN A 34 -6.14 15.48 -16.17
CA ASN A 34 -6.52 16.86 -16.47
C ASN A 34 -5.51 17.60 -17.32
N GLU A 35 -4.28 17.12 -17.40
CA GLU A 35 -3.15 17.78 -18.05
C GLU A 35 -3.39 17.94 -19.54
N ALA A 36 -3.95 16.93 -20.20
CA ALA A 36 -4.27 17.00 -21.62
C ALA A 36 -5.41 18.00 -21.90
N LEU A 37 -6.41 18.09 -21.02
CA LEU A 37 -7.50 19.10 -21.14
C LEU A 37 -6.96 20.52 -20.99
N ILE A 38 -6.09 20.75 -20.00
CA ILE A 38 -5.45 22.05 -19.78
C ILE A 38 -4.57 22.41 -20.96
N GLY A 39 -3.75 21.47 -21.45
CA GLY A 39 -2.88 21.68 -22.60
C GLY A 39 -3.64 21.98 -23.88
N ALA A 40 -4.72 21.26 -24.18
CA ALA A 40 -5.59 21.55 -25.31
C ALA A 40 -6.23 22.95 -25.22
N ALA A 41 -6.71 23.31 -24.03
CA ALA A 41 -7.27 24.63 -23.79
C ALA A 41 -6.23 25.77 -23.98
N VAL A 42 -5.01 25.57 -23.51
CA VAL A 42 -3.90 26.52 -23.71
C VAL A 42 -3.60 26.72 -25.20
N LYS A 43 -3.55 25.62 -25.98
CA LYS A 43 -3.31 25.67 -27.44
C LYS A 43 -4.40 26.44 -28.18
N ILE A 44 -5.67 26.24 -27.80
CA ILE A 44 -6.81 26.89 -28.47
C ILE A 44 -6.92 28.37 -28.07
N LEU A 45 -6.70 28.68 -26.79
CA LEU A 45 -6.93 30.02 -26.26
C LEU A 45 -5.67 30.91 -26.30
N GLU A 46 -4.50 30.33 -26.53
CA GLU A 46 -3.18 31.02 -26.55
C GLU A 46 -2.94 31.89 -25.29
N ARG A 47 -3.40 31.42 -24.13
CA ARG A 47 -3.26 32.11 -22.85
C ARG A 47 -3.15 31.10 -21.69
N PRO A 48 -2.67 31.52 -20.50
CA PRO A 48 -2.69 30.70 -19.30
C PRO A 48 -4.12 30.24 -18.98
N VAL A 49 -4.25 28.97 -18.60
CA VAL A 49 -5.53 28.31 -18.25
C VAL A 49 -5.41 27.67 -16.87
N SER A 50 -6.48 27.76 -16.08
CA SER A 50 -6.63 27.07 -14.79
C SER A 50 -7.86 26.17 -14.84
N LEU A 51 -7.72 24.95 -14.33
CA LEU A 51 -8.81 23.99 -14.17
C LEU A 51 -8.86 23.57 -12.69
N VAL A 52 -9.97 23.86 -12.03
CA VAL A 52 -10.20 23.50 -10.62
C VAL A 52 -11.53 22.78 -10.53
N PHE A 53 -11.49 21.51 -10.11
CA PHE A 53 -12.70 20.75 -9.85
C PHE A 53 -13.35 21.16 -8.53
N ASN A 54 -14.65 21.36 -8.54
CA ASN A 54 -15.42 21.40 -7.30
C ASN A 54 -15.59 20.00 -6.70
N GLN A 55 -16.17 19.88 -5.49
CA GLN A 55 -16.31 18.60 -4.81
C GLN A 55 -17.12 17.57 -5.63
N PHE A 56 -18.22 18.00 -6.23
CA PHE A 56 -19.05 17.14 -7.08
C PHE A 56 -18.23 16.59 -8.27
N GLN A 57 -17.51 17.44 -8.97
CA GLN A 57 -16.66 17.04 -10.10
C GLN A 57 -15.54 16.09 -9.65
N ASN A 58 -14.89 16.35 -8.50
CA ASN A 58 -13.89 15.45 -7.95
C ASN A 58 -14.46 14.06 -7.66
N ILE A 59 -15.67 13.98 -7.12
CA ILE A 59 -16.29 12.70 -6.81
C ILE A 59 -16.76 11.99 -8.08
N THR A 60 -17.36 12.70 -9.04
CA THR A 60 -17.99 12.07 -10.20
C THR A 60 -17.05 11.78 -11.36
N TYR A 61 -15.99 12.60 -11.55
CA TYR A 61 -15.09 12.48 -12.70
C TYR A 61 -13.75 11.79 -12.38
N THR A 62 -13.48 11.48 -11.11
CA THR A 62 -12.25 10.78 -10.74
C THR A 62 -12.46 9.27 -10.66
N GLY A 63 -11.40 8.50 -10.92
CA GLY A 63 -11.45 7.04 -10.83
C GLY A 63 -11.70 6.54 -9.40
N LYS A 64 -12.23 5.33 -9.29
CA LYS A 64 -12.62 4.67 -8.03
C LYS A 64 -11.89 3.34 -7.85
N ARG A 65 -11.94 2.78 -6.64
CA ARG A 65 -11.57 1.38 -6.45
C ARG A 65 -12.53 0.50 -7.22
N SER A 66 -11.99 -0.34 -8.09
CA SER A 66 -12.78 -1.28 -8.87
C SER A 66 -13.47 -2.30 -7.98
N PRO A 67 -14.79 -2.50 -8.08
CA PRO A 67 -15.47 -3.62 -7.45
C PRO A 67 -14.93 -4.96 -7.96
N ALA A 68 -14.89 -5.97 -7.09
CA ALA A 68 -14.47 -7.31 -7.46
C ALA A 68 -15.43 -8.36 -6.93
N PHE A 69 -15.60 -9.42 -7.72
CA PHE A 69 -16.41 -10.59 -7.40
C PHE A 69 -15.47 -11.78 -7.29
N MET A 70 -15.31 -12.31 -6.08
CA MET A 70 -14.36 -13.36 -5.77
C MET A 70 -15.07 -14.69 -5.57
N ASN A 71 -14.60 -15.72 -6.26
CA ASN A 71 -15.03 -17.09 -6.01
C ASN A 71 -13.81 -17.92 -5.65
N ILE A 72 -13.65 -18.23 -4.35
CA ILE A 72 -12.48 -18.87 -3.78
C ILE A 72 -12.86 -20.23 -3.22
N LYS A 73 -12.03 -21.24 -3.47
CA LYS A 73 -12.08 -22.56 -2.83
C LYS A 73 -10.74 -22.85 -2.20
N LEU A 74 -10.76 -23.33 -0.96
CA LEU A 74 -9.60 -23.76 -0.21
C LEU A 74 -9.70 -25.24 0.16
N ALA A 75 -8.56 -25.91 0.17
CA ALA A 75 -8.42 -27.26 0.70
C ALA A 75 -7.31 -27.28 1.75
N ALA A 76 -7.57 -27.99 2.84
CA ALA A 76 -6.58 -28.30 3.87
C ALA A 76 -6.59 -29.80 4.17
N ASP A 77 -5.51 -30.27 4.79
CA ASP A 77 -5.49 -31.61 5.38
C ASP A 77 -6.28 -31.64 6.71
N GLU A 78 -6.34 -32.83 7.33
CA GLU A 78 -7.06 -33.04 8.59
C GLU A 78 -6.50 -32.23 9.78
N ASN A 79 -5.26 -31.76 9.68
CA ASN A 79 -4.58 -30.96 10.70
C ASN A 79 -4.69 -29.45 10.46
N GLY A 80 -5.30 -29.02 9.34
CA GLY A 80 -5.44 -27.61 8.98
C GLY A 80 -4.32 -27.05 8.11
N LYS A 81 -3.37 -27.88 7.63
CA LYS A 81 -2.35 -27.43 6.68
C LYS A 81 -2.99 -27.17 5.33
N LEU A 82 -2.83 -25.96 4.81
CA LEU A 82 -3.39 -25.56 3.52
C LEU A 82 -2.68 -26.28 2.37
N LEU A 83 -3.45 -26.92 1.50
CA LEU A 83 -2.94 -27.73 0.39
C LEU A 83 -3.14 -27.06 -0.96
N ALA A 84 -4.32 -26.47 -1.18
CA ALA A 84 -4.66 -25.88 -2.46
C ALA A 84 -5.63 -24.70 -2.34
N LEU A 85 -5.47 -23.76 -3.26
CA LEU A 85 -6.40 -22.65 -3.49
C LEU A 85 -6.82 -22.63 -4.96
N TRP A 86 -8.12 -22.51 -5.19
CA TRP A 86 -8.67 -22.21 -6.51
C TRP A 86 -9.46 -20.90 -6.45
N GLY A 87 -9.21 -20.01 -7.41
CA GLY A 87 -9.89 -18.73 -7.54
C GLY A 87 -10.39 -18.47 -8.97
N ASN A 88 -11.59 -17.89 -9.08
CA ASN A 88 -12.11 -17.33 -10.32
C ASN A 88 -12.78 -16.00 -10.02
N ASN A 89 -12.13 -14.91 -10.44
CA ASN A 89 -12.41 -13.57 -9.98
C ASN A 89 -12.73 -12.66 -11.16
N TYR A 90 -13.61 -11.71 -10.92
CA TYR A 90 -13.98 -10.69 -11.90
C TYR A 90 -13.81 -9.31 -11.28
N VAL A 91 -13.25 -8.37 -12.04
CA VAL A 91 -13.05 -6.99 -11.64
C VAL A 91 -13.86 -6.10 -12.57
N ASP A 92 -14.78 -5.34 -12.02
CA ASP A 92 -15.51 -4.31 -12.74
C ASP A 92 -14.65 -3.03 -12.79
N HIS A 93 -14.10 -2.75 -13.97
CA HIS A 93 -13.22 -1.59 -14.16
C HIS A 93 -13.92 -0.40 -14.82
N GLY A 94 -15.23 -0.48 -15.01
CA GLY A 94 -16.02 0.54 -15.66
C GLY A 94 -15.76 0.62 -17.18
N PRO A 95 -15.95 1.79 -17.81
CA PRO A 95 -15.90 1.92 -19.26
C PRO A 95 -14.49 2.06 -19.86
N TYR A 96 -13.46 2.28 -19.04
CA TYR A 96 -12.09 2.53 -19.46
C TYR A 96 -11.11 1.58 -18.82
N SER A 97 -10.03 1.21 -19.54
CA SER A 97 -8.94 0.42 -19.00
C SER A 97 -7.78 1.33 -18.57
N GLU A 98 -7.80 1.83 -17.35
CA GLU A 98 -6.64 2.44 -16.73
C GLU A 98 -5.96 1.42 -15.82
N PHE A 99 -4.87 0.80 -16.30
CA PHE A 99 -4.15 -0.27 -15.58
C PHE A 99 -5.03 -1.49 -15.19
N GLY A 100 -6.16 -1.73 -15.88
CA GLY A 100 -7.07 -2.84 -15.55
C GLY A 100 -6.40 -4.21 -15.64
N ASP A 101 -5.51 -4.40 -16.59
CA ASP A 101 -4.73 -5.63 -16.75
C ASP A 101 -3.77 -5.84 -15.58
N LEU A 102 -3.06 -4.78 -15.16
CA LEU A 102 -2.21 -4.79 -13.98
C LEU A 102 -3.02 -5.09 -12.71
N LEU A 103 -4.24 -4.56 -12.58
CA LEU A 103 -5.10 -4.82 -11.43
C LEU A 103 -5.43 -6.30 -11.31
N THR A 104 -5.83 -6.96 -12.41
CA THR A 104 -6.18 -8.38 -12.40
C THR A 104 -4.95 -9.26 -12.17
N MET A 105 -3.80 -8.89 -12.70
CA MET A 105 -2.53 -9.56 -12.41
C MET A 105 -2.19 -9.46 -10.91
N ARG A 106 -2.24 -8.25 -10.33
CA ARG A 106 -2.02 -8.00 -8.90
C ARG A 106 -3.00 -8.78 -8.02
N LEU A 107 -4.27 -8.81 -8.40
CA LEU A 107 -5.27 -9.59 -7.70
C LEU A 107 -4.91 -11.08 -7.68
N SER A 108 -4.38 -11.60 -8.78
CA SER A 108 -3.92 -12.99 -8.86
C SER A 108 -2.66 -13.23 -8.02
N GLN A 109 -1.71 -12.30 -7.99
CA GLN A 109 -0.47 -12.38 -7.23
C GLN A 109 -0.70 -12.36 -5.71
N PHE A 110 -1.74 -11.65 -5.23
CA PHE A 110 -2.02 -11.53 -3.80
C PHE A 110 -3.08 -12.49 -3.27
N THR A 111 -3.81 -13.22 -4.13
CA THR A 111 -4.79 -14.20 -3.66
C THR A 111 -4.08 -15.40 -3.02
N GLY A 112 -4.21 -15.51 -1.70
CA GLY A 112 -3.52 -16.52 -0.89
C GLY A 112 -2.09 -16.14 -0.48
N ALA A 113 -1.64 -14.92 -0.77
CA ALA A 113 -0.34 -14.43 -0.29
C ALA A 113 -0.31 -14.38 1.25
N GLY A 114 0.88 -14.63 1.81
CA GLY A 114 1.09 -14.81 3.24
C GLY A 114 1.00 -16.26 3.70
N TYR A 115 0.59 -17.18 2.83
CA TYR A 115 0.42 -18.59 3.19
C TYR A 115 1.19 -19.54 2.28
N GLY A 116 1.86 -20.51 2.89
CA GLY A 116 2.53 -21.61 2.21
C GLY A 116 1.54 -22.59 1.60
N ILE A 117 0.90 -22.22 0.49
CA ILE A 117 -0.07 -23.06 -0.22
C ILE A 117 0.64 -23.76 -1.39
N ASN A 118 0.70 -25.08 -1.37
CA ASN A 118 1.46 -25.86 -2.36
C ASN A 118 0.92 -25.76 -3.80
N SER A 119 -0.38 -25.53 -3.97
CA SER A 119 -1.01 -25.47 -5.28
C SER A 119 -2.01 -24.32 -5.35
N ILE A 120 -1.72 -23.35 -6.21
CA ILE A 120 -2.62 -22.20 -6.45
C ILE A 120 -3.00 -22.19 -7.92
N ARG A 121 -4.31 -22.17 -8.19
CA ARG A 121 -4.86 -21.91 -9.51
C ARG A 121 -5.83 -20.74 -9.41
N ASN A 122 -5.40 -19.58 -9.87
CA ASN A 122 -6.20 -18.38 -9.83
C ASN A 122 -6.41 -17.80 -11.25
N LYS A 123 -7.62 -17.34 -11.53
CA LYS A 123 -7.95 -16.63 -12.77
C LYS A 123 -8.66 -15.33 -12.39
N SER A 124 -8.15 -14.21 -12.87
CA SER A 124 -8.78 -12.90 -12.72
C SER A 124 -9.09 -12.30 -14.08
N THR A 125 -10.27 -11.70 -14.22
CA THR A 125 -10.76 -11.14 -15.48
C THR A 125 -11.26 -9.73 -15.25
N THR A 126 -10.73 -8.76 -16.01
CA THR A 126 -11.27 -7.40 -16.06
C THR A 126 -12.50 -7.39 -16.97
N VAL A 127 -13.58 -6.75 -16.52
CA VAL A 127 -14.79 -6.54 -17.32
C VAL A 127 -15.08 -5.06 -17.49
N PHE A 128 -15.56 -4.70 -18.68
CA PHE A 128 -16.03 -3.35 -18.95
C PHE A 128 -17.52 -3.25 -18.66
N THR A 129 -17.91 -2.17 -17.98
CA THR A 129 -19.30 -1.89 -17.62
C THR A 129 -19.61 -0.40 -17.73
N ASN A 130 -20.85 -0.02 -17.44
CA ASN A 130 -21.26 1.39 -17.30
C ASN A 130 -21.10 1.93 -15.87
N HIS A 131 -20.40 1.22 -15.00
CA HIS A 131 -20.06 1.68 -13.67
C HIS A 131 -19.03 2.84 -13.69
N ALA A 132 -18.77 3.50 -12.58
CA ALA A 132 -17.65 4.45 -12.48
C ALA A 132 -16.33 3.77 -12.88
N TRP A 133 -15.49 4.47 -13.64
CA TRP A 133 -14.25 3.89 -14.09
C TRP A 133 -13.29 3.60 -12.94
N GLY A 134 -12.65 2.45 -13.02
CA GLY A 134 -11.64 2.02 -12.08
C GLY A 134 -10.33 2.77 -12.31
N SER A 135 -9.61 3.01 -11.22
CA SER A 135 -8.29 3.65 -11.23
C SER A 135 -7.39 2.97 -10.21
N ALA A 136 -6.11 3.29 -10.26
CA ALA A 136 -5.20 2.86 -9.20
C ALA A 136 -5.70 3.41 -7.85
N PHE A 137 -5.75 2.54 -6.84
CA PHE A 137 -6.10 2.92 -5.47
C PHE A 137 -5.25 2.11 -4.48
N ARG A 138 -4.83 2.73 -3.38
CA ARG A 138 -3.95 2.23 -2.33
C ARG A 138 -4.07 0.73 -2.10
N ALA A 139 -2.94 0.00 -2.09
CA ALA A 139 -2.86 -1.46 -2.02
C ALA A 139 -3.46 -2.16 -3.27
N TYR A 140 -3.08 -1.72 -4.46
CA TYR A 140 -3.68 -2.06 -5.75
C TYR A 140 -3.81 -3.57 -5.97
N GLY A 141 -5.06 -4.07 -5.97
CA GLY A 141 -5.42 -5.48 -6.11
C GLY A 141 -5.48 -6.27 -4.79
N SER A 142 -4.68 -5.94 -3.78
CA SER A 142 -4.62 -6.72 -2.54
C SER A 142 -5.88 -6.65 -1.68
N PRO A 143 -6.58 -5.51 -1.49
CA PRO A 143 -7.83 -5.50 -0.74
C PRO A 143 -8.89 -6.43 -1.32
N GLN A 144 -9.01 -6.47 -2.65
CA GLN A 144 -9.91 -7.40 -3.31
C GLN A 144 -9.48 -8.85 -3.05
N SER A 145 -8.18 -9.16 -3.23
CA SER A 145 -7.62 -10.50 -3.02
C SER A 145 -7.84 -11.01 -1.60
N TYR A 146 -7.52 -10.18 -0.62
CA TYR A 146 -7.66 -10.55 0.80
C TYR A 146 -9.12 -10.62 1.25
N MET A 147 -10.03 -9.84 0.64
CA MET A 147 -11.46 -10.03 0.89
C MET A 147 -11.88 -11.48 0.56
N GLY A 148 -11.38 -12.03 -0.54
CA GLY A 148 -11.68 -13.40 -0.93
C GLY A 148 -10.95 -14.44 -0.08
N SER A 149 -9.61 -14.35 0.00
CA SER A 149 -8.78 -15.37 0.64
C SER A 149 -8.91 -15.38 2.16
N GLU A 150 -8.92 -14.23 2.82
CA GLU A 150 -8.99 -14.13 4.27
C GLU A 150 -10.35 -14.56 4.86
N ILE A 151 -11.45 -14.25 4.14
CA ILE A 151 -12.77 -14.77 4.50
C ILE A 151 -12.83 -16.29 4.28
N ALA A 152 -12.26 -16.80 3.18
CA ALA A 152 -12.24 -18.24 2.92
C ALA A 152 -11.43 -19.03 3.97
N ILE A 153 -10.29 -18.50 4.41
CA ILE A 153 -9.46 -19.09 5.48
C ILE A 153 -10.23 -19.12 6.80
N ASP A 154 -10.93 -18.02 7.13
CA ASP A 154 -11.72 -17.95 8.35
C ASP A 154 -12.93 -18.91 8.34
N VAL A 155 -13.58 -19.06 7.19
CA VAL A 155 -14.64 -20.08 6.98
C VAL A 155 -14.08 -21.48 7.15
N LEU A 156 -12.89 -21.76 6.62
CA LEU A 156 -12.26 -23.07 6.75
C LEU A 156 -11.86 -23.36 8.21
N ALA A 157 -11.26 -22.40 8.90
CA ALA A 157 -10.93 -22.48 10.32
C ALA A 157 -12.16 -22.83 11.17
N ALA A 158 -13.26 -22.10 10.96
CA ALA A 158 -14.53 -22.35 11.67
C ALA A 158 -15.09 -23.77 11.38
N LYS A 159 -15.04 -24.25 10.14
CA LYS A 159 -15.50 -25.61 9.77
C LYS A 159 -14.66 -26.70 10.39
N MET A 160 -13.38 -26.45 10.59
CA MET A 160 -12.44 -27.43 11.19
C MET A 160 -12.37 -27.31 12.71
N GLY A 161 -13.01 -26.28 13.32
CA GLY A 161 -12.94 -26.02 14.75
C GLY A 161 -11.54 -25.54 15.21
N ILE A 162 -10.76 -24.95 14.30
CA ILE A 162 -9.43 -24.40 14.57
C ILE A 162 -9.58 -22.90 14.87
N ASP A 163 -8.84 -22.41 15.85
CA ASP A 163 -8.79 -20.96 16.12
C ASP A 163 -8.29 -20.22 14.85
N PRO A 164 -8.95 -19.15 14.43
CA PRO A 164 -8.60 -18.46 13.18
C PRO A 164 -7.18 -17.83 13.18
N PHE A 165 -6.64 -17.50 14.36
CA PHE A 165 -5.26 -17.06 14.48
C PHE A 165 -4.29 -18.26 14.31
N ASP A 166 -4.59 -19.40 14.95
CA ASP A 166 -3.78 -20.62 14.84
C ASP A 166 -3.75 -21.14 13.40
N MET A 167 -4.90 -21.09 12.69
CA MET A 167 -4.98 -21.47 11.28
C MET A 167 -4.02 -20.64 10.43
N ARG A 168 -3.87 -19.35 10.70
CA ARG A 168 -2.98 -18.45 9.97
C ARG A 168 -1.52 -18.68 10.35
N GLU A 169 -1.21 -18.75 11.65
CA GLU A 169 0.15 -18.95 12.15
C GLU A 169 0.76 -20.26 11.66
N MET A 170 0.00 -21.37 11.67
CA MET A 170 0.52 -22.65 11.19
C MET A 170 0.84 -22.67 9.70
N ASN A 171 0.15 -21.82 8.91
CA ASN A 171 0.25 -21.78 7.46
C ASN A 171 1.03 -20.58 6.91
N CYS A 172 1.53 -19.66 7.72
CA CYS A 172 2.29 -18.50 7.26
C CYS A 172 3.58 -18.92 6.52
N TYR A 173 4.21 -17.99 5.82
CA TYR A 173 5.48 -18.26 5.17
C TYR A 173 6.56 -18.64 6.17
N LYS A 174 7.31 -19.70 5.85
CA LYS A 174 8.39 -20.24 6.67
C LYS A 174 9.58 -20.62 5.81
N GLU A 175 10.74 -20.09 6.15
CA GLU A 175 12.00 -20.42 5.48
C GLU A 175 12.31 -21.92 5.62
N SER A 176 12.08 -22.50 6.81
CA SER A 176 12.30 -23.92 7.09
C SER A 176 11.47 -24.89 6.22
N GLU A 177 10.35 -24.42 5.69
CA GLU A 177 9.47 -25.17 4.79
C GLU A 177 9.70 -24.82 3.31
N GLY A 178 10.55 -23.83 3.00
CA GLY A 178 10.80 -23.35 1.64
C GLY A 178 9.55 -22.78 0.96
N THR A 179 8.67 -22.14 1.74
CA THR A 179 7.42 -21.60 1.19
C THR A 179 7.68 -20.44 0.23
N THR A 180 6.85 -20.31 -0.78
CA THR A 180 6.94 -19.27 -1.81
C THR A 180 5.71 -18.38 -1.80
N ILE A 181 5.89 -17.16 -2.34
CA ILE A 181 4.76 -16.31 -2.69
C ILE A 181 3.96 -16.92 -3.86
N PRO A 182 2.71 -16.49 -4.11
CA PRO A 182 1.89 -17.07 -5.18
C PRO A 182 2.51 -16.99 -6.59
N THR A 183 3.48 -16.09 -6.81
CA THR A 183 4.22 -15.99 -8.08
C THR A 183 5.34 -17.01 -8.23
N GLY A 184 5.52 -17.93 -7.26
CA GLY A 184 6.42 -19.07 -7.34
C GLY A 184 7.84 -18.85 -6.81
N TYR A 185 8.14 -17.65 -6.28
CA TYR A 185 9.47 -17.30 -5.74
C TYR A 185 9.43 -17.13 -4.21
N PRO A 186 10.55 -17.35 -3.51
CA PRO A 186 10.65 -17.06 -2.09
C PRO A 186 10.57 -15.54 -1.87
N PRO A 187 9.99 -15.06 -0.76
CA PRO A 187 10.10 -13.66 -0.39
C PRO A 187 11.58 -13.32 -0.06
N GLU A 188 11.98 -12.04 -0.21
CA GLU A 188 13.33 -11.59 0.12
C GLU A 188 13.71 -11.93 1.58
N VAL A 189 12.76 -11.81 2.50
CA VAL A 189 12.92 -12.15 3.92
C VAL A 189 11.67 -12.85 4.46
N TYR A 190 11.89 -13.82 5.33
CA TYR A 190 10.85 -14.52 6.06
C TYR A 190 10.74 -13.90 7.46
N CYS A 191 9.69 -13.14 7.73
CA CYS A 191 9.50 -12.47 9.01
C CYS A 191 8.15 -12.74 9.67
N GLU A 192 7.28 -13.53 9.02
CA GLU A 192 5.91 -13.75 9.50
C GLU A 192 5.85 -14.52 10.82
N GLU A 193 6.71 -15.52 11.03
CA GLU A 193 6.77 -16.24 12.31
C GLU A 193 7.09 -15.28 13.48
N ALA A 194 8.01 -14.32 13.26
CA ALA A 194 8.32 -13.29 14.25
C ALA A 194 7.13 -12.33 14.45
N LEU A 195 6.41 -12.02 13.36
CA LEU A 195 5.23 -11.16 13.39
C LEU A 195 4.10 -11.82 14.20
N PHE A 196 3.81 -13.11 13.96
CA PHE A 196 2.84 -13.88 14.74
C PHE A 196 3.23 -13.98 16.20
N LYS A 197 4.52 -14.17 16.50
CA LYS A 197 5.02 -14.18 17.89
C LYS A 197 4.75 -12.86 18.61
N THR A 198 4.89 -11.72 17.93
CA THR A 198 4.55 -10.40 18.49
C THR A 198 3.04 -10.24 18.65
N ALA A 199 2.25 -10.71 17.68
CA ALA A 199 0.79 -10.57 17.66
C ALA A 199 0.07 -11.50 18.66
N ARG A 200 0.61 -12.69 18.97
CA ARG A 200 -0.02 -13.69 19.83
C ARG A 200 -0.51 -13.15 21.18
N PRO A 201 0.33 -12.52 22.02
CA PRO A 201 -0.10 -12.00 23.32
C PRO A 201 -1.16 -10.90 23.18
N LEU A 202 -1.14 -10.11 22.10
CA LEU A 202 -2.12 -9.06 21.82
C LEU A 202 -3.49 -9.67 21.46
N TYR A 203 -3.48 -10.72 20.64
CA TYR A 203 -4.68 -11.46 20.27
C TYR A 203 -5.33 -12.14 21.48
N GLU A 204 -4.54 -12.82 22.34
CA GLU A 204 -5.08 -13.46 23.54
C GLU A 204 -5.64 -12.44 24.54
N ALA A 205 -4.98 -11.27 24.68
CA ALA A 205 -5.50 -10.17 25.49
C ALA A 205 -6.82 -9.62 24.93
N ALA A 206 -6.95 -9.51 23.60
CA ALA A 206 -8.19 -9.07 22.95
C ALA A 206 -9.32 -10.08 23.14
N LYS A 207 -9.05 -11.40 22.99
CA LYS A 207 -10.04 -12.46 23.30
C LYS A 207 -10.57 -12.34 24.72
N LYS A 208 -9.69 -12.08 25.69
CA LYS A 208 -10.09 -11.89 27.08
C LYS A 208 -11.01 -10.67 27.25
N ARG A 209 -10.64 -9.50 26.70
CA ARG A 209 -11.48 -8.29 26.73
C ARG A 209 -12.85 -8.52 26.11
N VAL A 210 -12.88 -9.17 24.93
CA VAL A 210 -14.13 -9.51 24.22
C VAL A 210 -15.01 -10.44 25.07
N ALA A 211 -14.44 -11.47 25.71
CA ALA A 211 -15.18 -12.38 26.59
C ALA A 211 -15.75 -11.64 27.82
N GLU A 212 -14.99 -10.76 28.46
CA GLU A 212 -15.44 -9.95 29.60
C GLU A 212 -16.58 -9.00 29.20
N LYS A 213 -16.48 -8.33 28.04
CA LYS A 213 -17.54 -7.46 27.50
C LYS A 213 -18.82 -8.24 27.19
N ASN A 214 -18.70 -9.41 26.56
CA ASN A 214 -19.85 -10.27 26.27
C ASN A 214 -20.52 -10.79 27.55
N ALA A 215 -19.74 -11.12 28.60
CA ALA A 215 -20.29 -11.55 29.89
C ALA A 215 -21.05 -10.42 30.61
N ALA A 216 -20.69 -9.18 30.39
CA ALA A 216 -21.33 -8.00 30.97
C ALA A 216 -22.48 -7.45 30.10
N SER A 217 -22.63 -7.88 28.86
CA SER A 217 -23.64 -7.41 27.91
C SER A 217 -25.01 -8.02 28.21
N ASP A 218 -26.08 -7.26 27.91
CA ASP A 218 -27.47 -7.76 27.92
C ASP A 218 -27.84 -8.60 26.69
N GLY A 219 -26.88 -8.87 25.81
CA GLY A 219 -27.01 -9.63 24.57
C GLY A 219 -27.43 -8.82 23.34
N LYS A 220 -27.81 -7.54 23.51
CA LYS A 220 -28.11 -6.64 22.38
C LYS A 220 -26.86 -6.18 21.65
N ILE A 221 -25.79 -5.97 22.39
CA ILE A 221 -24.47 -5.70 21.85
C ILE A 221 -23.64 -6.97 22.01
N LYS A 222 -23.11 -7.47 20.89
CA LYS A 222 -22.17 -8.58 20.85
C LYS A 222 -20.80 -8.10 20.44
N TYR A 223 -19.78 -8.58 21.11
CA TYR A 223 -18.40 -8.21 20.87
C TYR A 223 -17.63 -9.34 20.20
N GLY A 224 -16.71 -8.99 19.31
CA GLY A 224 -15.86 -9.97 18.62
C GLY A 224 -14.48 -9.42 18.28
N ILE A 225 -13.54 -10.34 18.12
CA ILE A 225 -12.20 -10.09 17.63
C ILE A 225 -12.02 -10.79 16.29
N GLY A 226 -11.44 -10.09 15.32
CA GLY A 226 -11.08 -10.66 14.04
C GLY A 226 -9.58 -10.76 13.85
N VAL A 227 -9.17 -11.52 12.86
CA VAL A 227 -7.78 -11.60 12.44
C VAL A 227 -7.71 -11.70 10.91
N SER A 228 -6.71 -11.06 10.33
CA SER A 228 -6.28 -11.26 8.95
C SER A 228 -4.78 -11.02 8.83
N LEU A 229 -4.20 -11.60 7.78
CA LEU A 229 -2.80 -11.41 7.38
C LEU A 229 -2.76 -10.66 6.06
N GLY A 230 -1.87 -9.67 5.94
CA GLY A 230 -1.63 -8.93 4.72
C GLY A 230 -0.15 -8.99 4.33
N VAL A 231 0.11 -9.16 3.05
CA VAL A 231 1.44 -9.09 2.43
C VAL A 231 1.34 -8.22 1.19
N TYR A 232 2.21 -7.24 1.06
CA TYR A 232 2.25 -6.39 -0.13
C TYR A 232 3.67 -6.15 -0.60
N GLY A 233 3.89 -6.23 -1.92
CA GLY A 233 5.19 -6.03 -2.54
C GLY A 233 5.52 -4.55 -2.79
N CYS A 234 6.78 -4.19 -2.66
CA CYS A 234 7.32 -2.87 -2.99
C CYS A 234 7.86 -2.87 -4.42
N GLY A 235 7.13 -2.30 -5.37
CA GLY A 235 7.55 -2.27 -6.78
C GLY A 235 6.39 -2.14 -7.77
N LEU A 236 6.74 -2.17 -9.05
CA LEU A 236 5.82 -2.06 -10.19
C LEU A 236 5.85 -3.30 -11.11
N ASP A 237 5.98 -4.49 -10.55
CA ASP A 237 5.99 -5.77 -11.27
C ASP A 237 7.16 -5.94 -12.26
N GLY A 238 8.37 -6.00 -11.74
CA GLY A 238 9.57 -6.30 -12.52
C GLY A 238 10.69 -5.30 -12.31
N VAL A 239 11.51 -5.10 -13.35
CA VAL A 239 12.65 -4.17 -13.30
C VAL A 239 12.15 -2.75 -13.11
N ASP A 240 12.61 -2.14 -12.05
CA ASP A 240 12.26 -0.77 -11.67
C ASP A 240 13.53 0.05 -11.42
N THR A 241 13.45 1.37 -11.61
CA THR A 241 14.60 2.27 -11.49
C THR A 241 14.21 3.61 -10.90
N SER A 242 15.17 4.25 -10.22
CA SER A 242 15.07 5.62 -9.76
C SER A 242 16.41 6.32 -9.80
N ASN A 243 16.39 7.64 -10.02
CA ASN A 243 17.57 8.49 -10.05
C ASN A 243 17.40 9.67 -9.10
N ALA A 244 18.53 10.15 -8.56
CA ALA A 244 18.64 11.38 -7.77
C ALA A 244 19.99 12.05 -8.02
N PHE A 245 20.11 13.35 -7.73
CA PHE A 245 21.40 14.03 -7.68
C PHE A 245 21.65 14.63 -6.30
N ALA A 246 22.94 14.64 -5.89
CA ALA A 246 23.44 15.39 -4.75
C ALA A 246 24.49 16.38 -5.25
N GLU A 247 24.35 17.66 -4.91
CA GLU A 247 25.24 18.75 -5.34
C GLU A 247 25.74 19.54 -4.14
N LEU A 248 27.08 19.60 -3.97
CA LEU A 248 27.71 20.48 -3.00
C LEU A 248 27.68 21.92 -3.52
N ASN A 249 27.18 22.84 -2.73
CA ASN A 249 27.07 24.26 -3.08
C ASN A 249 28.25 25.08 -2.55
N PRO A 250 28.53 26.27 -3.13
CA PRO A 250 29.61 27.16 -2.67
C PRO A 250 29.49 27.58 -1.20
N ASP A 251 28.29 27.61 -0.64
CA ASP A 251 28.02 27.96 0.76
C ASP A 251 28.18 26.75 1.73
N GLY A 252 28.65 25.61 1.24
CA GLY A 252 28.82 24.39 2.02
C GLY A 252 27.50 23.63 2.32
N THR A 253 26.41 24.05 1.73
CA THR A 253 25.15 23.28 1.76
C THR A 253 25.14 22.23 0.67
N VAL A 254 24.27 21.21 0.78
CA VAL A 254 24.06 20.19 -0.24
C VAL A 254 22.64 20.31 -0.78
N THR A 255 22.48 20.36 -2.11
CA THR A 255 21.16 20.28 -2.74
C THR A 255 20.91 18.86 -3.24
N MET A 256 19.80 18.27 -2.80
CA MET A 256 19.28 17.02 -3.34
C MET A 256 18.22 17.31 -4.39
N TYR A 257 18.35 16.69 -5.56
CA TYR A 257 17.38 16.76 -6.66
C TYR A 257 16.71 15.40 -6.79
N ALA A 258 15.41 15.34 -6.55
CA ALA A 258 14.63 14.11 -6.64
C ALA A 258 13.23 14.35 -7.20
N ALA A 259 12.67 13.35 -7.85
CA ALA A 259 11.29 13.36 -8.34
C ALA A 259 10.41 12.35 -7.54
N TRP A 260 10.63 12.28 -6.25
CA TRP A 260 9.81 11.50 -5.33
C TRP A 260 8.63 12.36 -4.85
N GLU A 261 7.47 12.18 -5.50
CA GLU A 261 6.30 13.04 -5.27
C GLU A 261 5.77 12.92 -3.85
N ASP A 262 5.60 14.06 -3.18
CA ASP A 262 4.92 14.15 -1.89
C ASP A 262 3.41 14.41 -2.08
N HIS A 263 2.61 13.45 -1.64
CA HIS A 263 1.15 13.50 -1.63
C HIS A 263 0.58 13.74 -0.22
N GLY A 264 1.46 14.09 0.73
CA GLY A 264 1.18 14.16 2.15
C GLY A 264 1.72 12.96 2.94
N GLN A 265 2.32 11.96 2.27
CA GLN A 265 2.91 10.78 2.92
C GLN A 265 4.32 11.03 3.47
N GLY A 266 4.95 12.19 3.17
CA GLY A 266 6.24 12.58 3.72
C GLY A 266 7.44 12.22 2.83
N ALA A 267 7.31 12.28 1.49
CA ALA A 267 8.40 12.01 0.56
C ALA A 267 9.58 12.99 0.71
N ASP A 268 9.29 14.28 0.95
CA ASP A 268 10.33 15.29 1.19
C ASP A 268 11.22 14.89 2.38
N MET A 269 10.61 14.41 3.46
CA MET A 269 11.35 13.86 4.62
C MET A 269 12.05 12.55 4.28
N GLY A 270 11.47 11.73 3.39
CA GLY A 270 12.10 10.51 2.88
C GLY A 270 13.42 10.81 2.16
N VAL A 271 13.44 11.81 1.27
CA VAL A 271 14.66 12.29 0.60
C VAL A 271 15.67 12.80 1.62
N LEU A 272 15.23 13.66 2.56
CA LEU A 272 16.11 14.22 3.59
C LEU A 272 16.78 13.13 4.44
N VAL A 273 16.00 12.20 4.98
CA VAL A 273 16.51 11.15 5.88
C VAL A 273 17.43 10.17 5.13
N SER A 274 17.03 9.74 3.92
CA SER A 274 17.82 8.81 3.11
C SER A 274 19.16 9.41 2.68
N SER A 275 19.23 10.74 2.49
CA SER A 275 20.46 11.42 2.11
C SER A 275 21.32 11.76 3.33
N HIS A 276 20.69 12.27 4.40
CA HIS A 276 21.42 12.75 5.59
C HIS A 276 22.20 11.64 6.28
N GLU A 277 21.70 10.41 6.34
CA GLU A 277 22.38 9.30 6.98
C GLU A 277 23.78 9.07 6.39
N THR A 278 23.94 9.29 5.09
CA THR A 278 25.26 9.28 4.43
C THR A 278 26.01 10.61 4.58
N LEU A 279 25.35 11.74 4.33
CA LEU A 279 25.97 13.08 4.31
C LEU A 279 26.52 13.50 5.67
N ARG A 280 25.96 13.02 6.78
CA ARG A 280 26.44 13.30 8.13
C ARG A 280 27.89 12.88 8.36
N GLN A 281 28.41 11.91 7.59
CA GLN A 281 29.80 11.47 7.65
C GLN A 281 30.77 12.61 7.27
N ALA A 282 30.33 13.49 6.35
CA ALA A 282 31.07 14.68 5.94
C ALA A 282 30.73 15.92 6.79
N GLY A 283 30.02 15.74 7.92
CA GLY A 283 29.65 16.82 8.82
C GLY A 283 28.47 17.69 8.35
N ILE A 284 27.77 17.28 7.30
CA ILE A 284 26.58 17.98 6.79
C ILE A 284 25.39 17.72 7.74
N ARG A 285 24.80 18.78 8.26
CA ARG A 285 23.63 18.71 9.13
C ARG A 285 22.32 18.76 8.31
N PRO A 286 21.18 18.29 8.85
CA PRO A 286 19.89 18.32 8.13
C PRO A 286 19.52 19.70 7.57
N GLU A 287 19.79 20.77 8.35
CA GLU A 287 19.47 22.15 7.96
C GLU A 287 20.33 22.68 6.79
N GLN A 288 21.40 21.97 6.46
CA GLN A 288 22.28 22.27 5.33
C GLN A 288 21.88 21.52 4.07
N ILE A 289 20.85 20.67 4.13
CA ILE A 289 20.34 19.93 2.97
C ILE A 289 19.15 20.69 2.39
N LYS A 290 19.29 21.16 1.16
CA LYS A 290 18.24 21.80 0.38
C LYS A 290 17.59 20.75 -0.52
N LEU A 291 16.27 20.81 -0.66
CA LEU A 291 15.51 19.91 -1.54
C LEU A 291 15.01 20.66 -2.77
N VAL A 292 15.30 20.13 -3.95
CA VAL A 292 14.67 20.52 -5.22
C VAL A 292 13.87 19.31 -5.69
N MET A 293 12.54 19.46 -5.67
CA MET A 293 11.63 18.34 -5.84
C MET A 293 10.71 18.55 -7.04
N ASN A 294 10.45 17.44 -7.76
CA ASN A 294 9.32 17.31 -8.69
C ASN A 294 9.23 18.39 -9.79
N ASP A 295 10.37 18.79 -10.35
CA ASP A 295 10.47 19.67 -11.52
C ASP A 295 11.17 18.92 -12.66
N THR A 296 10.45 18.58 -13.71
CA THR A 296 10.97 17.76 -14.83
C THR A 296 12.12 18.43 -15.61
N LYS A 297 12.40 19.73 -15.37
CA LYS A 297 13.56 20.43 -15.95
C LYS A 297 14.84 20.20 -15.15
N THR A 298 14.74 20.01 -13.83
CA THR A 298 15.89 20.00 -12.91
C THR A 298 16.08 18.66 -12.21
N CYS A 299 15.01 17.94 -11.96
CA CYS A 299 15.06 16.63 -11.30
C CYS A 299 15.21 15.50 -12.32
N PRO A 300 15.97 14.45 -11.99
CA PRO A 300 16.06 13.27 -12.83
C PRO A 300 14.76 12.45 -12.74
N ASN A 301 14.58 11.52 -13.68
CA ASN A 301 13.46 10.60 -13.64
C ASN A 301 13.62 9.62 -12.47
N ALA A 302 12.66 9.63 -11.54
CA ALA A 302 12.63 8.71 -10.39
C ALA A 302 11.55 7.63 -10.51
N GLY A 303 10.76 7.64 -11.59
CA GLY A 303 9.53 6.85 -11.69
C GLY A 303 8.44 7.43 -10.78
N PRO A 304 7.23 6.87 -10.78
CA PRO A 304 6.10 7.40 -10.02
C PRO A 304 6.14 7.01 -8.54
N ALA A 305 5.53 7.81 -7.67
CA ALA A 305 5.33 7.50 -6.26
C ALA A 305 4.07 6.62 -6.06
N GLY A 306 4.16 5.35 -6.40
CA GLY A 306 3.08 4.35 -6.28
C GLY A 306 3.64 2.95 -6.04
N GLY A 307 2.78 1.98 -5.70
CA GLY A 307 3.22 0.60 -5.42
C GLY A 307 4.17 0.46 -4.23
N SER A 308 4.11 1.37 -3.28
CA SER A 308 4.99 1.46 -2.10
C SER A 308 6.48 1.39 -2.41
N ARG A 309 6.86 1.69 -3.68
CA ARG A 309 8.23 1.52 -4.19
C ARG A 309 9.20 2.62 -3.76
N SER A 310 8.69 3.82 -3.52
CA SER A 310 9.53 5.02 -3.49
C SER A 310 10.60 5.00 -2.41
N GLN A 311 10.31 4.46 -1.21
CA GLN A 311 11.33 4.33 -0.16
C GLN A 311 12.47 3.41 -0.61
N VAL A 312 12.16 2.31 -1.29
CA VAL A 312 13.17 1.37 -1.79
C VAL A 312 13.92 1.96 -2.99
N MET A 313 13.21 2.48 -3.99
CA MET A 313 13.82 2.98 -5.23
C MET A 313 14.47 4.35 -5.05
N SER A 314 13.65 5.36 -4.73
CA SER A 314 14.13 6.74 -4.62
C SER A 314 14.99 6.95 -3.37
N GLY A 315 14.69 6.25 -2.27
CA GLY A 315 15.54 6.26 -1.08
C GLY A 315 16.95 5.73 -1.36
N ASN A 316 17.09 4.62 -2.09
CA ASN A 316 18.39 4.12 -2.53
C ASN A 316 19.08 5.06 -3.53
N ALA A 317 18.36 5.64 -4.48
CA ALA A 317 18.94 6.60 -5.41
C ALA A 317 19.49 7.82 -4.67
N CYS A 318 18.76 8.36 -3.68
CA CYS A 318 19.23 9.45 -2.82
C CYS A 318 20.44 9.06 -1.98
N ARG A 319 20.43 7.84 -1.39
CA ARG A 319 21.58 7.28 -0.67
C ARG A 319 22.81 7.19 -1.56
N LEU A 320 22.69 6.61 -2.76
CA LEU A 320 23.80 6.46 -3.71
C LEU A 320 24.34 7.82 -4.21
N ALA A 321 23.47 8.79 -4.49
CA ALA A 321 23.90 10.14 -4.86
C ALA A 321 24.71 10.80 -3.74
N ALA A 322 24.26 10.65 -2.49
CA ALA A 322 24.97 11.13 -1.31
C ALA A 322 26.31 10.39 -1.10
N GLU A 323 26.34 9.06 -1.29
CA GLU A 323 27.56 8.24 -1.18
C GLU A 323 28.60 8.66 -2.23
N ASN A 324 28.19 8.87 -3.48
CA ASN A 324 29.07 9.30 -4.55
C ASN A 324 29.65 10.70 -4.29
N LEU A 325 28.83 11.63 -3.79
CA LEU A 325 29.31 12.95 -3.38
C LEU A 325 30.28 12.86 -2.20
N VAL A 326 29.94 12.14 -1.14
CA VAL A 326 30.81 11.97 0.05
C VAL A 326 32.13 11.31 -0.31
N ALA A 327 32.12 10.31 -1.22
CA ALA A 327 33.33 9.65 -1.71
C ALA A 327 34.24 10.63 -2.44
N ALA A 328 33.69 11.51 -3.28
CA ALA A 328 34.46 12.54 -3.97
C ALA A 328 34.97 13.64 -3.02
N MET A 329 34.23 13.98 -1.99
CA MET A 329 34.68 14.93 -0.96
C MET A 329 35.80 14.37 -0.10
N LYS A 330 35.88 13.04 0.09
CA LYS A 330 36.82 12.42 1.02
C LYS A 330 38.25 12.48 0.49
N LYS A 331 39.18 12.98 1.35
CA LYS A 331 40.63 13.02 1.10
C LYS A 331 41.31 11.75 1.63
N GLU A 332 42.54 11.52 1.23
CA GLU A 332 43.36 10.38 1.70
C GLU A 332 43.62 10.41 3.20
N ASP A 333 43.68 11.60 3.81
CA ASP A 333 43.88 11.79 5.25
C ASP A 333 42.57 11.61 6.07
N GLY A 334 41.44 11.31 5.40
CA GLY A 334 40.15 11.11 6.00
C GLY A 334 39.33 12.39 6.24
N THR A 335 39.87 13.57 5.92
CA THR A 335 39.11 14.83 5.92
C THR A 335 38.28 14.99 4.66
N PHE A 336 37.40 16.00 4.61
CA PHE A 336 36.50 16.24 3.49
C PHE A 336 36.82 17.57 2.80
N ARG A 337 36.79 17.56 1.46
CA ARG A 337 36.96 18.72 0.60
C ARG A 337 35.82 19.70 0.79
N THR A 338 36.14 20.98 0.78
CA THR A 338 35.18 22.06 0.58
C THR A 338 34.82 22.18 -0.90
N TYR A 339 33.80 22.96 -1.21
CA TYR A 339 33.42 23.28 -2.59
C TYR A 339 34.60 23.85 -3.39
N ASP A 340 35.31 24.85 -2.83
CA ASP A 340 36.41 25.51 -3.50
C ASP A 340 37.59 24.54 -3.77
N GLU A 341 37.86 23.63 -2.84
CA GLU A 341 38.89 22.59 -3.03
C GLU A 341 38.48 21.61 -4.13
N MET A 342 37.24 21.18 -4.20
CA MET A 342 36.75 20.31 -5.29
C MET A 342 36.92 21.00 -6.66
N VAL A 343 36.48 22.26 -6.77
CA VAL A 343 36.62 23.03 -8.01
C VAL A 343 38.08 23.25 -8.38
N ALA A 344 38.96 23.57 -7.42
CA ALA A 344 40.40 23.77 -7.66
C ALA A 344 41.11 22.49 -8.13
N GLU A 345 40.65 21.34 -7.67
CA GLU A 345 41.14 20.02 -8.08
C GLU A 345 40.49 19.48 -9.38
N GLY A 346 39.51 20.23 -9.96
CA GLY A 346 38.80 19.85 -11.18
C GLY A 346 37.79 18.70 -10.97
N LEU A 347 37.33 18.51 -9.73
CA LEU A 347 36.29 17.53 -9.39
C LEU A 347 34.91 18.12 -9.66
N GLU A 348 33.98 17.26 -10.07
CA GLU A 348 32.58 17.62 -10.14
C GLU A 348 32.03 17.88 -8.74
N THR A 349 31.02 18.76 -8.64
CA THR A 349 30.32 19.07 -7.38
C THR A 349 28.93 18.45 -7.31
N LYS A 350 28.47 17.84 -8.42
CA LYS A 350 27.17 17.19 -8.56
C LYS A 350 27.32 15.73 -8.98
N TYR A 351 26.70 14.85 -8.20
CA TYR A 351 26.82 13.39 -8.40
C TYR A 351 25.44 12.75 -8.50
N GLU A 352 25.34 11.79 -9.43
CA GLU A 352 24.14 10.99 -9.63
C GLU A 352 24.15 9.73 -8.75
N GLY A 353 22.96 9.36 -8.25
CA GLY A 353 22.66 8.04 -7.72
C GLY A 353 21.60 7.39 -8.60
N ASN A 354 21.87 6.20 -9.08
CA ASN A 354 20.96 5.38 -9.86
C ASN A 354 20.75 4.05 -9.13
N TRP A 355 19.51 3.69 -8.88
CA TRP A 355 19.15 2.40 -8.33
C TRP A 355 18.24 1.63 -9.29
N VAL A 356 18.55 0.34 -9.52
CA VAL A 356 17.82 -0.53 -10.43
C VAL A 356 17.61 -1.89 -9.76
N THR A 357 16.39 -2.45 -9.85
CA THR A 357 16.06 -3.80 -9.36
C THR A 357 16.51 -4.86 -10.38
N THR A 358 17.82 -5.06 -10.54
CA THR A 358 18.37 -5.99 -11.54
C THR A 358 17.97 -7.44 -11.30
N PHE A 359 17.78 -7.84 -10.04
CA PHE A 359 17.35 -9.20 -9.68
C PHE A 359 15.94 -9.55 -10.21
N CYS A 360 15.03 -8.59 -10.36
CA CYS A 360 13.75 -8.83 -11.04
C CYS A 360 13.91 -9.11 -12.54
N ALA A 361 15.05 -8.74 -13.15
CA ALA A 361 15.32 -9.03 -14.55
C ALA A 361 15.67 -10.50 -14.81
N ASP A 362 16.22 -11.18 -13.81
CA ASP A 362 16.58 -12.59 -13.91
C ASP A 362 15.32 -13.48 -13.93
N HIS A 363 14.22 -13.00 -13.35
CA HIS A 363 12.96 -13.70 -13.22
C HIS A 363 11.77 -12.78 -13.55
N PRO A 364 11.65 -12.36 -14.82
CA PRO A 364 10.59 -11.44 -15.24
C PRO A 364 9.20 -12.08 -15.06
N ILE A 365 8.21 -11.25 -14.76
CA ILE A 365 6.82 -11.70 -14.67
C ILE A 365 6.31 -12.16 -16.03
N ASP A 366 5.88 -13.39 -16.09
CA ASP A 366 5.11 -13.94 -17.21
C ASP A 366 3.66 -13.41 -17.14
N GLN A 367 3.23 -12.76 -18.20
CA GLN A 367 1.93 -12.06 -18.25
C GLN A 367 0.73 -13.03 -18.29
N ASP A 368 0.94 -14.26 -18.74
CA ASP A 368 -0.13 -15.27 -18.84
C ASP A 368 -0.30 -16.07 -17.54
N THR A 369 0.79 -16.30 -16.83
CA THR A 369 0.82 -17.13 -15.62
C THR A 369 0.99 -16.36 -14.32
N ALA A 370 1.35 -15.07 -14.39
CA ALA A 370 1.74 -14.23 -13.26
C ALA A 370 2.89 -14.83 -12.40
N GLN A 371 3.71 -15.72 -12.99
CA GLN A 371 4.88 -16.29 -12.34
C GLN A 371 6.12 -15.42 -12.59
N GLY A 372 6.98 -15.28 -11.60
CA GLY A 372 8.18 -14.48 -11.64
C GLY A 372 8.47 -13.79 -10.31
N ASP A 373 9.49 -12.92 -10.29
CA ASP A 373 9.86 -12.12 -9.11
C ASP A 373 9.47 -10.65 -9.33
N PRO A 374 8.27 -10.22 -8.89
CA PRO A 374 7.73 -8.92 -9.25
C PRO A 374 8.24 -7.76 -8.40
N PHE A 375 8.74 -8.01 -7.18
CA PHE A 375 8.95 -6.98 -6.19
C PHE A 375 10.33 -7.05 -5.54
N ALA A 376 10.90 -5.88 -5.28
CA ALA A 376 12.18 -5.75 -4.59
C ALA A 376 12.14 -6.33 -3.17
N THR A 377 11.05 -6.11 -2.47
CA THR A 377 10.84 -6.60 -1.10
C THR A 377 9.34 -6.58 -0.77
N TYR A 378 9.00 -7.07 0.42
CA TYR A 378 7.61 -7.19 0.89
C TYR A 378 7.42 -6.54 2.25
N MET A 379 6.19 -6.05 2.48
CA MET A 379 5.65 -5.58 3.75
C MET A 379 4.68 -6.62 4.29
N TYR A 380 4.62 -6.79 5.60
CA TYR A 380 3.79 -7.79 6.27
C TYR A 380 2.98 -7.15 7.39
N THR A 381 1.72 -7.56 7.54
CA THR A 381 0.79 -7.01 8.52
C THR A 381 -0.13 -8.07 9.10
N ILE A 382 -0.41 -7.99 10.40
CA ILE A 382 -1.49 -8.72 11.07
C ILE A 382 -2.46 -7.70 11.65
N PHE A 383 -3.73 -7.85 11.33
CA PHE A 383 -4.81 -6.96 11.74
C PHE A 383 -5.70 -7.64 12.77
N LEU A 384 -5.92 -6.97 13.90
CA LEU A 384 -6.67 -7.48 15.06
C LEU A 384 -7.73 -6.44 15.51
N PRO A 385 -8.82 -6.23 14.75
CA PRO A 385 -9.90 -5.35 15.16
C PRO A 385 -10.80 -5.99 16.21
N GLU A 386 -11.16 -5.22 17.25
CA GLU A 386 -12.23 -5.53 18.20
C GLU A 386 -13.48 -4.74 17.82
N VAL A 387 -14.60 -5.44 17.63
CA VAL A 387 -15.87 -4.82 17.19
C VAL A 387 -16.97 -5.00 18.21
N ALA A 388 -17.89 -4.02 18.23
CA ALA A 388 -19.20 -4.11 18.86
C ALA A 388 -20.29 -4.14 17.79
N VAL A 389 -21.13 -5.16 17.80
CA VAL A 389 -22.25 -5.36 16.87
C VAL A 389 -23.56 -5.22 17.61
N ASN A 390 -24.36 -4.21 17.27
CA ASN A 390 -25.72 -4.07 17.78
C ASN A 390 -26.66 -4.97 16.96
N THR A 391 -27.18 -6.03 17.58
CA THR A 391 -28.01 -7.05 16.91
C THR A 391 -29.43 -6.56 16.58
N GLU A 392 -29.90 -5.49 17.22
CA GLU A 392 -31.22 -4.89 16.93
C GLU A 392 -31.15 -3.93 15.73
N THR A 393 -30.04 -3.19 15.57
CA THR A 393 -29.90 -2.17 14.53
C THR A 393 -28.99 -2.58 13.38
N GLY A 394 -28.18 -3.61 13.56
CA GLY A 394 -27.13 -4.01 12.61
C GLY A 394 -25.90 -3.10 12.59
N LYS A 395 -25.85 -2.07 13.45
CA LYS A 395 -24.70 -1.16 13.51
C LYS A 395 -23.47 -1.88 14.04
N VAL A 396 -22.36 -1.74 13.34
CA VAL A 396 -21.03 -2.20 13.75
C VAL A 396 -20.17 -1.00 14.11
N THR A 397 -19.43 -1.10 15.20
CA THR A 397 -18.41 -0.11 15.62
C THR A 397 -17.11 -0.85 15.84
N VAL A 398 -16.02 -0.38 15.26
CA VAL A 398 -14.67 -0.85 15.59
C VAL A 398 -14.21 -0.06 16.80
N GLU A 399 -14.13 -0.72 17.95
CA GLU A 399 -13.80 -0.04 19.21
C GLU A 399 -12.29 0.07 19.43
N LYS A 400 -11.56 -0.95 19.01
CA LYS A 400 -10.10 -0.98 19.04
C LYS A 400 -9.55 -1.61 17.77
N PHE A 401 -8.44 -1.09 17.29
CA PHE A 401 -7.74 -1.67 16.15
C PHE A 401 -6.26 -1.86 16.49
N THR A 402 -5.84 -3.09 16.73
CA THR A 402 -4.42 -3.43 16.89
C THR A 402 -3.86 -3.90 15.55
N CYS A 403 -2.71 -3.36 15.16
CA CYS A 403 -1.99 -3.77 13.96
C CYS A 403 -0.54 -4.07 14.31
N VAL A 404 -0.06 -5.24 13.91
CA VAL A 404 1.35 -5.63 14.01
C VAL A 404 1.92 -5.66 12.59
N ALA A 405 2.99 -4.93 12.34
CA ALA A 405 3.55 -4.77 11.00
C ALA A 405 5.08 -4.97 10.98
N ASP A 406 5.58 -5.42 9.84
CA ASP A 406 7.00 -5.41 9.53
C ASP A 406 7.23 -4.75 8.16
N VAL A 407 7.79 -3.56 8.20
CA VAL A 407 8.09 -2.72 7.03
C VAL A 407 9.59 -2.45 6.91
N GLY A 408 10.41 -3.34 7.48
CA GLY A 408 11.85 -3.14 7.59
C GLY A 408 12.22 -2.05 8.60
N THR A 409 13.43 -1.52 8.47
CA THR A 409 13.91 -0.43 9.35
C THR A 409 13.01 0.80 9.22
N ILE A 410 12.54 1.32 10.35
CA ILE A 410 11.69 2.51 10.40
C ILE A 410 12.57 3.76 10.38
N MET A 411 12.66 4.39 9.20
CA MET A 411 13.47 5.59 9.02
C MET A 411 12.86 6.87 9.62
N ASN A 412 11.53 6.94 9.68
CA ASN A 412 10.80 8.03 10.34
C ASN A 412 9.51 7.49 10.96
N ARG A 413 9.52 7.29 12.27
CA ARG A 413 8.43 6.65 12.99
C ARG A 413 7.11 7.42 12.88
N LEU A 414 7.15 8.75 13.01
CA LEU A 414 5.94 9.58 12.93
C LEU A 414 5.23 9.44 11.58
N LEU A 415 6.00 9.42 10.48
CA LEU A 415 5.44 9.28 9.14
C LEU A 415 4.89 7.87 8.89
N VAL A 416 5.59 6.83 9.37
CA VAL A 416 5.11 5.44 9.26
C VAL A 416 3.81 5.27 10.04
N GLU A 417 3.77 5.69 11.32
CA GLU A 417 2.55 5.63 12.14
C GLU A 417 1.40 6.41 11.51
N GLY A 418 1.64 7.62 10.99
CA GLY A 418 0.62 8.42 10.30
C GLY A 418 0.05 7.73 9.07
N ASN A 419 0.89 7.03 8.30
CA ASN A 419 0.44 6.21 7.17
C ASN A 419 -0.44 5.03 7.62
N PHE A 420 -0.08 4.38 8.73
CA PHE A 420 -0.85 3.27 9.29
C PHE A 420 -2.20 3.73 9.84
N TYR A 421 -2.25 4.80 10.63
CA TYR A 421 -3.53 5.36 11.10
C TYR A 421 -4.48 5.67 9.95
N GLY A 422 -3.99 6.36 8.92
CA GLY A 422 -4.79 6.70 7.75
C GLY A 422 -5.28 5.47 6.97
N GLY A 423 -4.43 4.44 6.80
CA GLY A 423 -4.79 3.21 6.10
C GLY A 423 -5.82 2.36 6.85
N LEU A 424 -5.68 2.24 8.17
CA LEU A 424 -6.64 1.51 9.02
C LEU A 424 -8.02 2.16 8.98
N VAL A 425 -8.12 3.50 9.05
CA VAL A 425 -9.41 4.21 8.93
C VAL A 425 -10.03 4.04 7.54
N GLN A 426 -9.22 4.05 6.46
CA GLN A 426 -9.72 3.67 5.13
C GLN A 426 -10.25 2.23 5.11
N GLY A 427 -9.58 1.30 5.80
CA GLY A 427 -10.05 -0.08 5.96
C GLY A 427 -11.38 -0.20 6.69
N VAL A 428 -11.61 0.62 7.72
CA VAL A 428 -12.91 0.72 8.40
C VAL A 428 -13.98 1.21 7.43
N GLY A 429 -13.70 2.24 6.63
CA GLY A 429 -14.60 2.74 5.60
C GLY A 429 -14.95 1.66 4.58
N LEU A 430 -13.96 0.99 4.03
CA LEU A 430 -14.14 -0.10 3.06
C LEU A 430 -14.97 -1.26 3.63
N ALA A 431 -14.75 -1.59 4.92
CA ALA A 431 -15.52 -2.65 5.58
C ALA A 431 -16.97 -2.29 5.85
N LEU A 432 -17.26 -1.05 6.29
CA LEU A 432 -18.52 -0.73 6.95
C LEU A 432 -19.39 0.31 6.22
N THR A 433 -18.80 1.28 5.50
CA THR A 433 -19.56 2.46 5.06
C THR A 433 -19.33 2.87 3.62
N GLU A 434 -18.11 2.72 3.09
CA GLU A 434 -17.71 3.29 1.81
C GLU A 434 -18.27 2.50 0.63
N ASP A 435 -19.05 3.17 -0.22
CA ASP A 435 -19.67 2.60 -1.41
C ASP A 435 -19.77 3.65 -2.52
N PHE A 436 -19.71 3.21 -3.77
CA PHE A 436 -19.88 4.04 -4.95
C PHE A 436 -20.68 3.27 -6.02
N GLU A 437 -21.87 2.82 -5.67
CA GLU A 437 -22.71 1.96 -6.52
C GLU A 437 -23.68 2.76 -7.39
N ASP A 438 -24.22 3.86 -6.86
CA ASP A 438 -25.19 4.71 -7.56
C ASP A 438 -24.57 6.07 -7.95
N LEU A 439 -24.23 6.22 -9.24
CA LEU A 439 -23.59 7.43 -9.78
C LEU A 439 -24.44 8.70 -9.61
N ASN A 440 -25.75 8.58 -9.41
CA ASN A 440 -26.63 9.74 -9.22
C ASN A 440 -26.77 10.12 -7.74
N HIS A 441 -26.61 9.15 -6.84
CA HIS A 441 -26.72 9.36 -5.39
C HIS A 441 -25.36 9.64 -4.75
N ASP A 442 -24.31 8.91 -5.15
CA ASP A 442 -23.00 8.92 -4.49
C ASP A 442 -22.12 10.05 -5.02
N THR A 443 -22.59 11.28 -4.84
CA THR A 443 -21.99 12.51 -5.38
C THR A 443 -21.40 13.43 -4.32
N THR A 444 -21.43 13.02 -3.06
CA THR A 444 -20.86 13.74 -1.92
C THR A 444 -20.07 12.78 -1.02
N LEU A 445 -19.09 13.28 -0.26
CA LEU A 445 -18.33 12.45 0.69
C LEU A 445 -19.24 11.68 1.65
N LYS A 446 -20.33 12.32 2.09
CA LYS A 446 -21.33 11.71 2.98
C LYS A 446 -22.05 10.55 2.31
N ASN A 447 -22.54 10.74 1.09
CA ASN A 447 -23.29 9.73 0.37
C ASN A 447 -22.41 8.53 -0.03
N CYS A 448 -21.15 8.80 -0.39
CA CYS A 448 -20.15 7.75 -0.63
C CYS A 448 -19.71 7.01 0.65
N GLY A 449 -20.16 7.44 1.83
CA GLY A 449 -19.83 6.80 3.10
C GLY A 449 -18.35 6.93 3.50
N ILE A 450 -17.65 7.95 3.01
CA ILE A 450 -16.25 8.21 3.40
C ILE A 450 -16.20 8.46 4.92
N PRO A 451 -15.34 7.74 5.66
CA PRO A 451 -15.25 7.87 7.11
C PRO A 451 -14.93 9.30 7.55
N TYR A 452 -15.64 9.77 8.55
CA TYR A 452 -15.30 11.00 9.27
C TYR A 452 -14.35 10.67 10.44
N PRO A 453 -13.66 11.65 11.03
CA PRO A 453 -12.80 11.43 12.20
C PRO A 453 -13.50 10.70 13.37
N LYS A 454 -14.80 10.91 13.55
CA LYS A 454 -15.63 10.23 14.57
C LYS A 454 -15.91 8.74 14.26
N ASP A 455 -15.68 8.31 13.04
CA ASP A 455 -15.89 6.92 12.61
C ASP A 455 -14.59 6.10 12.73
N ALA A 456 -13.48 6.78 13.04
CA ALA A 456 -12.22 6.13 13.40
C ALA A 456 -12.34 5.42 14.75
N PRO A 457 -11.66 4.27 14.94
CA PRO A 457 -11.56 3.66 16.26
C PRO A 457 -10.96 4.61 17.30
N ASP A 458 -11.51 4.63 18.50
CA ASP A 458 -10.98 5.47 19.59
C ASP A 458 -9.59 5.02 20.07
N ASP A 459 -9.27 3.73 19.89
CA ASP A 459 -8.00 3.12 20.26
C ASP A 459 -7.38 2.40 19.05
N ILE A 460 -6.28 2.95 18.53
CA ILE A 460 -5.46 2.31 17.50
C ILE A 460 -4.07 2.05 18.07
N GLU A 461 -3.70 0.77 18.16
CA GLU A 461 -2.45 0.31 18.70
C GLU A 461 -1.56 -0.26 17.58
N LEU A 462 -0.36 0.30 17.41
CA LEU A 462 0.58 -0.10 16.37
C LEU A 462 1.84 -0.72 16.98
N HIS A 463 2.19 -1.91 16.49
CA HIS A 463 3.42 -2.60 16.83
C HIS A 463 4.23 -2.85 15.58
N PHE A 464 5.53 -2.60 15.63
CA PHE A 464 6.41 -2.77 14.50
C PHE A 464 7.55 -3.74 14.84
N ASN A 465 7.72 -4.75 14.01
CA ASN A 465 8.96 -5.48 13.86
C ASN A 465 9.81 -4.78 12.79
N GLU A 466 11.12 -4.81 12.94
CA GLU A 466 12.05 -4.11 12.03
C GLU A 466 13.06 -5.10 11.44
N THR A 467 12.55 -6.09 10.69
CA THR A 467 13.43 -7.04 9.98
C THR A 467 14.14 -6.33 8.83
N TYR A 468 15.45 -6.31 8.83
CA TYR A 468 16.27 -5.64 7.83
C TYR A 468 15.95 -6.15 6.41
N ARG A 469 15.73 -5.22 5.47
CA ARG A 469 15.49 -5.50 4.04
C ARG A 469 16.76 -5.23 3.24
N PRO A 470 17.43 -6.26 2.70
CA PRO A 470 18.66 -6.09 1.91
C PRO A 470 18.51 -5.14 0.72
N SER A 471 17.37 -5.17 0.04
CA SER A 471 17.08 -4.31 -1.11
C SER A 471 16.69 -2.87 -0.74
N GLY A 472 16.41 -2.59 0.52
CA GLY A 472 15.99 -1.26 0.96
C GLY A 472 17.13 -0.37 1.45
N PRO A 473 17.02 0.97 1.35
CA PRO A 473 18.02 1.87 1.90
C PRO A 473 18.05 1.68 3.43
N TYR A 474 19.23 1.37 3.96
CA TYR A 474 19.44 1.10 5.40
C TYR A 474 18.51 0.03 5.99
N GLY A 475 17.99 -0.86 5.15
CA GLY A 475 17.09 -1.94 5.56
C GLY A 475 15.60 -1.60 5.58
N ALA A 476 15.19 -0.43 5.05
CA ALA A 476 13.79 0.00 5.03
C ALA A 476 13.02 -0.58 3.84
N ALA A 477 11.78 -1.00 4.04
CA ALA A 477 10.81 -1.22 2.96
C ALA A 477 9.92 0.02 2.74
N GLY A 478 8.94 -0.09 1.85
CA GLY A 478 7.82 0.85 1.80
C GLY A 478 6.87 0.65 2.99
N CYS A 479 5.92 1.55 3.17
CA CYS A 479 4.87 1.40 4.18
C CYS A 479 3.50 1.91 3.71
N GLY A 480 3.45 2.51 2.52
CA GLY A 480 2.29 3.29 2.08
C GLY A 480 1.01 2.47 1.93
N GLU A 481 1.09 1.24 1.47
CA GLU A 481 -0.06 0.41 1.11
C GLU A 481 -0.38 -0.68 2.14
N ALA A 482 0.61 -1.17 2.87
CA ALA A 482 0.44 -2.23 3.86
C ALA A 482 -0.76 -2.05 4.82
N PRO A 483 -1.05 -0.85 5.37
CA PRO A 483 -2.15 -0.70 6.32
C PRO A 483 -3.55 -0.82 5.70
N LEU A 484 -3.66 -0.91 4.35
CA LEU A 484 -4.95 -1.11 3.66
C LEU A 484 -5.06 -2.47 2.97
N ASP A 485 -4.09 -3.36 3.14
CA ASP A 485 -4.13 -4.69 2.51
C ASP A 485 -5.34 -5.50 2.96
N ALA A 486 -5.42 -5.84 4.24
CA ALA A 486 -6.40 -6.76 4.77
C ALA A 486 -7.12 -6.30 6.06
N PRO A 487 -7.26 -5.00 6.40
CA PRO A 487 -7.99 -4.59 7.60
C PRO A 487 -9.49 -4.88 7.50
N HIS A 488 -10.08 -4.77 6.30
CA HIS A 488 -11.51 -4.95 6.08
C HIS A 488 -11.98 -6.41 6.25
N PRO A 489 -11.31 -7.48 5.75
CA PRO A 489 -11.72 -8.83 6.07
C PRO A 489 -11.54 -9.17 7.56
N ALA A 490 -10.54 -8.58 8.26
CA ALA A 490 -10.44 -8.76 9.71
C ALA A 490 -11.67 -8.23 10.44
N ILE A 491 -12.20 -7.05 10.04
CA ILE A 491 -13.44 -6.50 10.60
C ILE A 491 -14.63 -7.43 10.34
N LEU A 492 -14.74 -7.99 9.14
CA LEU A 492 -15.82 -8.94 8.82
C LEU A 492 -15.68 -10.26 9.61
N ASN A 493 -14.47 -10.74 9.81
CA ASN A 493 -14.19 -11.90 10.64
C ASN A 493 -14.52 -11.62 12.12
N ALA A 494 -14.30 -10.39 12.61
CA ALA A 494 -14.73 -9.96 13.94
C ALA A 494 -16.26 -9.93 14.08
N ILE A 495 -17.00 -9.49 13.06
CA ILE A 495 -18.49 -9.57 13.03
C ILE A 495 -18.94 -11.02 13.14
N TYR A 496 -18.32 -11.93 12.38
CA TYR A 496 -18.62 -13.37 12.48
C TYR A 496 -18.30 -13.92 13.86
N ASN A 497 -17.17 -13.60 14.43
CA ASN A 497 -16.78 -14.02 15.78
C ASN A 497 -17.79 -13.53 16.84
N ALA A 498 -18.28 -12.30 16.70
CA ALA A 498 -19.28 -11.71 17.62
C ALA A 498 -20.65 -12.40 17.50
N THR A 499 -21.09 -12.74 16.29
CA THR A 499 -22.50 -12.99 16.02
C THR A 499 -22.80 -14.36 15.39
N GLY A 500 -21.81 -14.99 14.78
CA GLY A 500 -21.98 -16.16 13.90
C GLY A 500 -22.46 -15.80 12.48
N ALA A 501 -22.80 -14.52 12.20
CA ALA A 501 -23.27 -14.09 10.89
C ALA A 501 -22.10 -13.80 9.94
N ARG A 502 -22.06 -14.45 8.78
CA ARG A 502 -21.00 -14.29 7.79
C ARG A 502 -21.40 -13.21 6.78
N ILE A 503 -20.59 -12.15 6.71
CA ILE A 503 -20.73 -11.09 5.73
C ILE A 503 -19.78 -11.35 4.57
N THR A 504 -20.31 -11.42 3.35
CA THR A 504 -19.54 -11.70 2.12
C THR A 504 -19.60 -10.56 1.10
N ARG A 505 -20.26 -9.47 1.44
CA ARG A 505 -20.36 -8.25 0.62
C ARG A 505 -20.03 -7.02 1.46
N VAL A 506 -19.03 -6.26 1.05
CA VAL A 506 -18.69 -4.95 1.63
C VAL A 506 -19.43 -3.82 0.89
N PRO A 507 -19.68 -2.70 1.57
CA PRO A 507 -19.56 -2.49 3.00
C PRO A 507 -20.62 -3.27 3.80
N ALA A 508 -20.28 -3.70 5.03
CA ALA A 508 -21.19 -4.36 5.97
C ALA A 508 -22.17 -3.35 6.60
N ARG A 509 -22.99 -2.72 5.77
CA ARG A 509 -24.00 -1.76 6.21
C ARG A 509 -25.00 -2.42 7.17
N PRO A 510 -25.66 -1.66 8.05
CA PRO A 510 -26.60 -2.18 9.04
C PRO A 510 -27.66 -3.14 8.48
N GLU A 511 -28.22 -2.83 7.32
CA GLU A 511 -29.22 -3.68 6.66
C GLU A 511 -28.65 -5.02 6.18
N ARG A 512 -27.38 -5.07 5.76
CA ARG A 512 -26.70 -6.31 5.36
C ARG A 512 -26.37 -7.17 6.57
N VAL A 513 -25.95 -6.55 7.69
CA VAL A 513 -25.72 -7.25 8.96
C VAL A 513 -27.00 -7.83 9.51
N LEU A 514 -28.10 -7.06 9.55
CA LEU A 514 -29.42 -7.56 9.98
C LEU A 514 -29.94 -8.69 9.10
N ALA A 515 -29.72 -8.61 7.78
CA ALA A 515 -30.10 -9.69 6.87
C ALA A 515 -29.36 -10.99 7.19
N ALA A 516 -28.03 -10.91 7.41
CA ALA A 516 -27.21 -12.07 7.76
C ALA A 516 -27.56 -12.65 9.14
N LEU A 517 -27.91 -11.81 10.13
CA LEU A 517 -28.39 -12.27 11.44
C LEU A 517 -29.70 -13.05 11.32
N LYS A 518 -30.65 -12.58 10.51
CA LYS A 518 -31.94 -13.25 10.27
C LYS A 518 -31.77 -14.60 9.57
N GLU A 519 -30.72 -14.78 8.80
CA GLU A 519 -30.44 -16.08 8.16
C GLU A 519 -30.01 -17.15 9.18
N LEU A 520 -29.42 -16.76 10.31
CA LEU A 520 -29.06 -17.69 11.39
C LEU A 520 -30.26 -18.21 12.19
N GLU A 521 -31.40 -17.51 12.12
CA GLU A 521 -32.63 -17.90 12.83
C GLU A 521 -33.47 -18.94 12.06
N LYS A 522 -33.12 -19.20 10.79
CA LYS A 522 -33.78 -20.19 9.93
C LYS A 522 -33.15 -21.57 10.08
#